data_63acf96e3444bd2696522da18b04d69f
#
_entry.id   63acf96e3444bd2696522da18b04d69f
#
_cell.length_a   1.000
_cell.length_b   1.000
_cell.length_c   1.000
_cell.angle_alpha   90.00
_cell.angle_beta   90.00
_cell.angle_gamma   90.00
#
_symmetry.space_group_name_H-M   'P 1'
#
loop_
_entity.id
_entity.type
_entity.pdbx_description
1 polymer ?
#
loop_
_entity_poly.entity_id
_entity_poly.type
_entity_poly.pdbx_seq_one_letter_code
_entity_poly.pdbx_strand_id
1 'polypeptide(L)'
;TLASEYHKLLTKKSSVKKVKDLLDAVESGNVADEQLRAEARVLARDQHEALAIPAEEAEAWTRLTCEAQAVWHKAKVANDWASFEPYIDRIVDSLKHQAALMNPKADPYDVWLDQHERGLSTASFDAFCAQVKDTVVPLVHEIGERGEQSEAPFAHAHVPVEAQKALSLDLMKLVGLDLADTTLAVTEHPFSEGFATGDARIATHFYEDDALSNVFSIVHEAGHTIYELGVNPAYAFTSLEGGTSMGIHESQS
;
A
#
# COMPACT_ATOMS: atom_id res chain seq x y z
N THR A 1 -16.80 -11.45 8.17
CA THR A 1 -15.62 -11.40 7.29
C THR A 1 -14.37 -11.83 8.05
N LEU A 2 -13.27 -12.19 7.37
CA LEU A 2 -11.98 -12.50 8.01
C LEU A 2 -11.46 -11.32 8.84
N ALA A 3 -11.57 -10.10 8.33
CA ALA A 3 -11.19 -8.89 9.05
C ALA A 3 -11.92 -8.74 10.39
N SER A 4 -13.23 -9.04 10.42
CA SER A 4 -14.01 -9.01 11.67
C SER A 4 -13.55 -10.07 12.69
N GLU A 5 -13.17 -11.26 12.23
CA GLU A 5 -12.64 -12.30 13.13
C GLU A 5 -11.24 -11.93 13.63
N TYR A 6 -10.39 -11.37 12.77
CA TYR A 6 -9.08 -10.87 13.16
C TYR A 6 -9.19 -9.76 14.22
N HIS A 7 -10.06 -8.76 14.00
CA HIS A 7 -10.33 -7.72 14.98
C HIS A 7 -10.80 -8.29 16.34
N LYS A 8 -11.72 -9.26 16.33
CA LYS A 8 -12.18 -9.93 17.57
C LYS A 8 -11.04 -10.66 18.28
N LEU A 9 -10.12 -11.31 17.53
CA LEU A 9 -8.97 -11.98 18.11
C LEU A 9 -8.01 -10.99 18.75
N LEU A 10 -7.70 -9.86 18.10
CA LEU A 10 -6.84 -8.82 18.63
C LEU A 10 -7.42 -8.19 19.89
N THR A 11 -8.72 -7.88 19.89
CA THR A 11 -9.38 -7.14 20.98
C THR A 11 -9.88 -8.02 22.11
N LYS A 12 -9.79 -9.34 22.00
CA LYS A 12 -10.18 -10.28 23.06
C LYS A 12 -9.34 -10.04 24.32
N LYS A 13 -9.99 -9.95 25.50
CA LYS A 13 -9.33 -9.71 26.78
C LYS A 13 -8.12 -10.61 27.05
N SER A 14 -8.20 -11.90 26.65
CA SER A 14 -7.07 -12.84 26.80
C SER A 14 -5.90 -12.53 25.86
N SER A 15 -6.17 -12.02 24.66
CA SER A 15 -5.14 -11.60 23.71
C SER A 15 -4.48 -10.30 24.18
N VAL A 16 -5.29 -9.34 24.61
CA VAL A 16 -4.79 -8.08 25.21
C VAL A 16 -3.83 -8.36 26.36
N LYS A 17 -4.24 -9.26 27.27
CA LYS A 17 -3.38 -9.63 28.39
C LYS A 17 -2.06 -10.27 27.92
N LYS A 18 -2.13 -11.20 26.96
CA LYS A 18 -0.91 -11.90 26.45
C LYS A 18 0.07 -10.94 25.78
N VAL A 19 -0.42 -10.03 24.94
CA VAL A 19 0.42 -9.05 24.24
C VAL A 19 1.05 -8.11 25.26
N LYS A 20 0.28 -7.64 26.26
CA LYS A 20 0.81 -6.82 27.35
C LYS A 20 1.88 -7.57 28.16
N ASP A 21 1.62 -8.79 28.61
CA ASP A 21 2.58 -9.58 29.40
C ASP A 21 3.87 -9.81 28.61
N LEU A 22 3.79 -10.04 27.29
CA LEU A 22 4.93 -10.20 26.41
C LEU A 22 5.71 -8.88 26.25
N LEU A 23 5.02 -7.77 26.05
CA LEU A 23 5.66 -6.45 25.92
C LEU A 23 6.38 -6.07 27.22
N ASP A 24 5.73 -6.26 28.38
CA ASP A 24 6.34 -6.03 29.70
C ASP A 24 7.61 -6.87 29.88
N ALA A 25 7.62 -8.13 29.40
CA ALA A 25 8.80 -8.99 29.43
C ALA A 25 9.92 -8.50 28.51
N VAL A 26 9.58 -7.98 27.33
CA VAL A 26 10.53 -7.37 26.39
C VAL A 26 11.17 -6.12 27.00
N GLU A 27 10.37 -5.23 27.57
CA GLU A 27 10.83 -3.99 28.19
C GLU A 27 11.71 -4.24 29.44
N SER A 28 11.42 -5.31 30.16
CA SER A 28 12.24 -5.75 31.31
C SER A 28 13.52 -6.47 30.90
N GLY A 29 13.81 -6.64 29.61
CA GLY A 29 15.01 -7.32 29.11
C GLY A 29 14.99 -8.86 29.25
N ASN A 30 13.84 -9.44 29.59
CA ASN A 30 13.69 -10.89 29.84
C ASN A 30 13.49 -11.72 28.55
N VAL A 31 13.40 -11.08 27.37
CA VAL A 31 13.27 -11.73 26.08
C VAL A 31 14.55 -11.52 25.28
N ALA A 32 15.30 -12.59 25.07
CA ALA A 32 16.54 -12.54 24.29
C ALA A 32 16.31 -12.62 22.79
N ASP A 33 15.25 -13.31 22.38
CA ASP A 33 14.89 -13.52 20.99
C ASP A 33 14.48 -12.19 20.32
N GLU A 34 15.20 -11.82 19.25
CA GLU A 34 15.02 -10.55 18.56
C GLU A 34 13.74 -10.52 17.72
N GLN A 35 13.39 -11.63 17.07
CA GLN A 35 12.15 -11.77 16.33
C GLN A 35 10.95 -11.60 17.27
N LEU A 36 10.94 -12.30 18.39
CA LEU A 36 9.85 -12.20 19.37
C LEU A 36 9.72 -10.79 19.96
N ARG A 37 10.84 -10.08 20.14
CA ARG A 37 10.81 -8.65 20.53
C ARG A 37 10.16 -7.77 19.46
N ALA A 38 10.48 -8.01 18.19
CA ALA A 38 9.90 -7.27 17.08
C ALA A 38 8.39 -7.56 16.96
N GLU A 39 7.99 -8.83 17.01
CA GLU A 39 6.58 -9.25 16.98
C GLU A 39 5.77 -8.63 18.12
N ALA A 40 6.32 -8.63 19.35
CA ALA A 40 5.66 -8.03 20.50
C ALA A 40 5.32 -6.55 20.28
N ARG A 41 6.23 -5.79 19.67
CA ARG A 41 6.03 -4.36 19.37
C ARG A 41 4.99 -4.14 18.28
N VAL A 42 5.04 -4.93 17.20
CA VAL A 42 4.08 -4.84 16.11
C VAL A 42 2.67 -5.20 16.62
N LEU A 43 2.53 -6.35 17.30
CA LEU A 43 1.25 -6.78 17.87
C LEU A 43 0.68 -5.79 18.88
N ALA A 44 1.52 -5.18 19.74
CA ALA A 44 1.06 -4.19 20.71
C ALA A 44 0.49 -2.94 20.03
N ARG A 45 1.12 -2.52 18.93
CA ARG A 45 0.66 -1.39 18.11
C ARG A 45 -0.65 -1.71 17.41
N ASP A 46 -0.71 -2.82 16.67
CA ASP A 46 -1.90 -3.24 15.95
C ASP A 46 -3.10 -3.42 16.90
N GLN A 47 -2.82 -3.94 18.10
CA GLN A 47 -3.83 -4.07 19.14
C GLN A 47 -4.29 -2.73 19.71
N HIS A 48 -3.37 -1.77 19.88
CA HIS A 48 -3.70 -0.40 20.30
C HIS A 48 -4.68 0.24 19.31
N GLU A 49 -4.40 0.14 18.02
CA GLU A 49 -5.23 0.66 16.95
C GLU A 49 -6.60 -0.04 16.89
N ALA A 50 -6.60 -1.38 16.95
CA ALA A 50 -7.83 -2.16 16.95
C ALA A 50 -8.72 -1.88 18.17
N LEU A 51 -8.14 -1.54 19.32
CA LEU A 51 -8.89 -1.17 20.52
C LEU A 51 -9.39 0.28 20.48
N ALA A 52 -8.70 1.16 19.77
CA ALA A 52 -9.09 2.57 19.65
C ALA A 52 -10.32 2.76 18.75
N ILE A 53 -10.47 1.93 17.70
CA ILE A 53 -11.56 2.04 16.72
C ILE A 53 -12.66 1.05 17.08
N PRO A 54 -13.88 1.50 17.46
CA PRO A 54 -15.00 0.62 17.73
C PRO A 54 -15.35 -0.27 16.52
N ALA A 55 -15.80 -1.50 16.78
CA ALA A 55 -16.14 -2.45 15.71
C ALA A 55 -17.18 -1.90 14.72
N GLU A 56 -18.14 -1.11 15.21
CA GLU A 56 -19.16 -0.46 14.38
C GLU A 56 -18.55 0.55 13.39
N GLU A 57 -17.53 1.30 13.82
CA GLU A 57 -16.80 2.25 12.98
C GLU A 57 -15.96 1.50 11.93
N ALA A 58 -15.29 0.42 12.29
CA ALA A 58 -14.56 -0.42 11.37
C ALA A 58 -15.46 -1.05 10.30
N GLU A 59 -16.66 -1.49 10.68
CA GLU A 59 -17.67 -1.99 9.74
C GLU A 59 -18.22 -0.89 8.83
N ALA A 60 -18.48 0.30 9.38
CA ALA A 60 -18.95 1.46 8.63
C ALA A 60 -17.89 1.90 7.61
N TRP A 61 -16.63 1.93 7.99
CA TRP A 61 -15.49 2.20 7.10
C TRP A 61 -15.42 1.19 5.95
N THR A 62 -15.44 -0.10 6.24
CA THR A 62 -15.40 -1.16 5.22
C THR A 62 -16.55 -1.00 4.22
N ARG A 63 -17.75 -0.71 4.70
CA ARG A 63 -18.92 -0.50 3.84
C ARG A 63 -18.74 0.74 2.96
N LEU A 64 -18.32 1.86 3.56
CA LEU A 64 -18.08 3.12 2.85
C LEU A 64 -17.06 2.95 1.72
N THR A 65 -15.93 2.30 1.98
CA THR A 65 -14.86 2.12 0.98
C THR A 65 -15.30 1.17 -0.14
N CYS A 66 -16.03 0.09 0.16
CA CYS A 66 -16.59 -0.79 -0.87
C CYS A 66 -17.62 -0.08 -1.76
N GLU A 67 -18.51 0.72 -1.16
CA GLU A 67 -19.50 1.52 -1.91
C GLU A 67 -18.79 2.58 -2.77
N ALA A 68 -17.83 3.30 -2.21
CA ALA A 68 -17.06 4.32 -2.89
C ALA A 68 -16.31 3.75 -4.10
N GLN A 69 -15.67 2.58 -3.95
CA GLN A 69 -14.98 1.90 -5.03
C GLN A 69 -15.92 1.54 -6.20
N ALA A 70 -17.11 1.03 -5.88
CA ALA A 70 -18.11 0.68 -6.91
C ALA A 70 -18.64 1.91 -7.66
N VAL A 71 -18.79 3.05 -6.96
CA VAL A 71 -19.19 4.32 -7.57
C VAL A 71 -18.05 4.93 -8.38
N TRP A 72 -16.83 4.94 -7.81
CA TRP A 72 -15.64 5.44 -8.48
C TRP A 72 -15.42 4.81 -9.85
N HIS A 73 -15.52 3.48 -9.94
CA HIS A 73 -15.35 2.76 -11.20
C HIS A 73 -16.28 3.31 -12.30
N LYS A 74 -17.58 3.50 -11.98
CA LYS A 74 -18.56 4.04 -12.93
C LYS A 74 -18.32 5.52 -13.24
N ALA A 75 -18.04 6.30 -12.20
CA ALA A 75 -17.82 7.74 -12.32
C ALA A 75 -16.56 8.06 -13.15
N LYS A 76 -15.49 7.27 -12.97
CA LYS A 76 -14.24 7.40 -13.75
C LYS A 76 -14.50 7.19 -15.24
N VAL A 77 -15.19 6.12 -15.62
CA VAL A 77 -15.53 5.81 -17.03
C VAL A 77 -16.42 6.89 -17.63
N ALA A 78 -17.41 7.40 -16.84
CA ALA A 78 -18.35 8.43 -17.29
C ALA A 78 -17.80 9.87 -17.18
N ASN A 79 -16.61 10.07 -16.60
CA ASN A 79 -16.06 11.38 -16.20
C ASN A 79 -17.06 12.19 -15.35
N ASP A 80 -17.72 11.52 -14.39
CA ASP A 80 -18.77 12.05 -13.53
C ASP A 80 -18.25 12.27 -12.10
N TRP A 81 -17.56 13.39 -11.87
CA TRP A 81 -17.05 13.78 -10.55
C TRP A 81 -18.19 13.96 -9.52
N ALA A 82 -19.32 14.53 -9.95
CA ALA A 82 -20.41 14.87 -9.03
C ALA A 82 -21.01 13.63 -8.32
N SER A 83 -20.99 12.47 -8.96
CA SER A 83 -21.42 11.21 -8.35
C SER A 83 -20.43 10.67 -7.33
N PHE A 84 -19.15 11.00 -7.43
CA PHE A 84 -18.09 10.47 -6.58
C PHE A 84 -17.70 11.41 -5.42
N GLU A 85 -17.78 12.72 -5.62
CA GLU A 85 -17.40 13.76 -4.63
C GLU A 85 -17.99 13.51 -3.23
N PRO A 86 -19.29 13.15 -3.06
CA PRO A 86 -19.86 12.91 -1.72
C PRO A 86 -19.22 11.73 -0.97
N TYR A 87 -18.62 10.79 -1.69
CA TYR A 87 -17.89 9.68 -1.08
C TYR A 87 -16.52 10.12 -0.58
N ILE A 88 -15.83 11.02 -1.29
CA ILE A 88 -14.57 11.60 -0.84
C ILE A 88 -14.77 12.36 0.47
N ASP A 89 -15.82 13.19 0.57
CA ASP A 89 -16.13 13.92 1.80
C ASP A 89 -16.33 12.97 2.99
N ARG A 90 -17.16 11.93 2.80
CA ARG A 90 -17.42 10.91 3.82
C ARG A 90 -16.16 10.14 4.21
N ILE A 91 -15.28 9.81 3.26
CA ILE A 91 -14.00 9.15 3.49
C ILE A 91 -13.10 10.05 4.35
N VAL A 92 -12.93 11.32 3.97
CA VAL A 92 -12.10 12.28 4.70
C VAL A 92 -12.63 12.50 6.12
N ASP A 93 -13.93 12.63 6.30
CA ASP A 93 -14.55 12.78 7.63
C ASP A 93 -14.34 11.54 8.50
N SER A 94 -14.49 10.34 7.92
CA SER A 94 -14.22 9.07 8.62
C SER A 94 -12.77 8.94 9.03
N LEU A 95 -11.83 9.29 8.15
CA LEU A 95 -10.39 9.27 8.45
C LEU A 95 -10.02 10.24 9.58
N LYS A 96 -10.57 11.46 9.58
CA LYS A 96 -10.39 12.44 10.66
C LYS A 96 -10.94 11.91 11.98
N HIS A 97 -12.11 11.30 11.95
CA HIS A 97 -12.72 10.70 13.14
C HIS A 97 -11.88 9.56 13.72
N GLN A 98 -11.44 8.62 12.87
CA GLN A 98 -10.58 7.50 13.28
C GLN A 98 -9.25 7.99 13.84
N ALA A 99 -8.61 8.98 13.22
CA ALA A 99 -7.39 9.58 13.73
C ALA A 99 -7.58 10.15 15.14
N ALA A 100 -8.70 10.84 15.39
CA ALA A 100 -9.04 11.38 16.72
C ALA A 100 -9.29 10.27 17.76
N LEU A 101 -9.79 9.10 17.34
CA LEU A 101 -9.95 7.93 18.22
C LEU A 101 -8.58 7.31 18.55
N MET A 102 -7.68 7.21 17.59
CA MET A 102 -6.33 6.64 17.78
C MET A 102 -5.43 7.56 18.59
N ASN A 103 -5.41 8.85 18.27
CA ASN A 103 -4.60 9.83 18.97
C ASN A 103 -5.27 11.23 18.98
N PRO A 104 -6.10 11.55 19.98
CA PRO A 104 -6.85 12.81 20.03
C PRO A 104 -5.98 14.06 20.24
N LYS A 105 -4.67 13.91 20.46
CA LYS A 105 -3.74 15.04 20.69
C LYS A 105 -2.89 15.36 19.48
N ALA A 106 -2.82 14.47 18.52
CA ALA A 106 -2.04 14.66 17.28
C ALA A 106 -2.90 15.32 16.18
N ASP A 107 -2.23 15.92 15.21
CA ASP A 107 -2.89 16.29 13.96
C ASP A 107 -3.39 15.02 13.26
N PRO A 108 -4.64 14.98 12.77
CA PRO A 108 -5.17 13.81 12.07
C PRO A 108 -4.30 13.34 10.90
N TYR A 109 -3.67 14.26 10.18
CA TYR A 109 -2.79 13.91 9.07
C TYR A 109 -1.50 13.24 9.54
N ASP A 110 -0.89 13.71 10.64
CA ASP A 110 0.28 13.08 11.25
C ASP A 110 -0.03 11.65 11.74
N VAL A 111 -1.24 11.39 12.25
CA VAL A 111 -1.66 10.04 12.62
C VAL A 111 -1.62 9.11 11.42
N TRP A 112 -2.13 9.54 10.27
CA TRP A 112 -2.14 8.71 9.05
C TRP A 112 -0.77 8.61 8.38
N LEU A 113 0.06 9.65 8.45
CA LEU A 113 1.45 9.55 8.00
C LEU A 113 2.21 8.47 8.78
N ASP A 114 2.07 8.44 10.12
CA ASP A 114 2.68 7.41 10.97
C ASP A 114 2.14 6.01 10.71
N GLN A 115 0.89 5.87 10.24
CA GLN A 115 0.33 4.57 9.85
C GLN A 115 1.02 4.00 8.61
N HIS A 116 1.33 4.83 7.64
CA HIS A 116 1.94 4.42 6.38
C HIS A 116 3.47 4.32 6.45
N GLU A 117 4.10 5.20 7.23
CA GLU A 117 5.54 5.20 7.47
C GLU A 117 5.83 5.58 8.91
N ARG A 118 6.37 4.66 9.70
CA ARG A 118 6.57 4.86 11.14
C ARG A 118 7.52 6.01 11.46
N GLY A 119 7.03 6.93 12.29
CA GLY A 119 7.74 8.14 12.68
C GLY A 119 7.67 9.27 11.68
N LEU A 120 6.96 9.10 10.57
CA LEU A 120 6.73 10.17 9.62
C LEU A 120 5.72 11.17 10.20
N SER A 121 6.00 12.45 10.03
CA SER A 121 5.14 13.56 10.43
C SER A 121 5.10 14.61 9.34
N THR A 122 4.11 15.49 9.35
CA THR A 122 4.03 16.63 8.45
C THR A 122 5.33 17.42 8.43
N ALA A 123 5.95 17.67 9.60
CA ALA A 123 7.20 18.42 9.68
C ALA A 123 8.36 17.74 8.95
N SER A 124 8.54 16.41 9.12
CA SER A 124 9.59 15.66 8.41
C SER A 124 9.28 15.50 6.93
N PHE A 125 8.01 15.34 6.57
CA PHE A 125 7.56 15.25 5.19
C PHE A 125 7.72 16.58 4.45
N ASP A 126 7.41 17.71 5.09
CA ASP A 126 7.64 19.05 4.51
C ASP A 126 9.13 19.30 4.24
N ALA A 127 10.01 18.89 5.16
CA ALA A 127 11.45 19.00 4.95
C ALA A 127 11.93 18.16 3.75
N PHE A 128 11.42 16.94 3.61
CA PHE A 128 11.67 16.10 2.44
C PHE A 128 11.14 16.74 1.15
N CYS A 129 9.90 17.23 1.15
CA CYS A 129 9.30 17.91 0.00
C CYS A 129 10.08 19.16 -0.40
N ALA A 130 10.58 19.95 0.56
CA ALA A 130 11.42 21.11 0.28
C ALA A 130 12.70 20.68 -0.47
N GLN A 131 13.38 19.65 0.01
CA GLN A 131 14.59 19.12 -0.64
C GLN A 131 14.30 18.61 -2.06
N VAL A 132 13.18 17.89 -2.26
CA VAL A 132 12.77 17.42 -3.59
C VAL A 132 12.49 18.61 -4.52
N LYS A 133 11.76 19.62 -4.05
CA LYS A 133 11.49 20.85 -4.83
C LYS A 133 12.77 21.56 -5.23
N ASP A 134 13.69 21.74 -4.32
CA ASP A 134 14.95 22.44 -4.57
C ASP A 134 15.85 21.70 -5.57
N THR A 135 15.71 20.40 -5.68
CA THR A 135 16.54 19.55 -6.54
C THR A 135 15.86 19.23 -7.88
N VAL A 136 14.61 18.79 -7.83
CA VAL A 136 13.91 18.23 -9.01
C VAL A 136 13.28 19.33 -9.86
N VAL A 137 12.70 20.38 -9.25
CA VAL A 137 12.02 21.43 -10.03
C VAL A 137 12.96 22.15 -10.98
N PRO A 138 14.20 22.55 -10.59
CA PRO A 138 15.16 23.12 -11.54
C PRO A 138 15.51 22.18 -12.69
N LEU A 139 15.64 20.87 -12.43
CA LEU A 139 15.92 19.87 -13.46
C LEU A 139 14.77 19.75 -14.46
N VAL A 140 13.53 19.74 -13.99
CA VAL A 140 12.35 19.71 -14.87
C VAL A 140 12.30 20.93 -15.77
N HIS A 141 12.59 22.13 -15.22
CA HIS A 141 12.67 23.35 -16.01
C HIS A 141 13.80 23.28 -17.06
N GLU A 142 14.99 22.84 -16.68
CA GLU A 142 16.11 22.69 -17.60
C GLU A 142 15.80 21.71 -18.73
N ILE A 143 15.15 20.59 -18.43
CA ILE A 143 14.70 19.62 -19.44
C ILE A 143 13.70 20.27 -20.39
N GLY A 144 12.72 21.01 -19.86
CA GLY A 144 11.73 21.74 -20.67
C GLY A 144 12.35 22.79 -21.59
N GLU A 145 13.36 23.52 -21.12
CA GLU A 145 14.09 24.52 -21.91
C GLU A 145 14.93 23.90 -23.05
N ARG A 146 15.34 22.64 -22.92
CA ARG A 146 16.08 21.91 -23.99
C ARG A 146 15.19 21.51 -25.16
N GLY A 147 13.88 21.75 -25.09
CA GLY A 147 12.90 21.45 -26.12
C GLY A 147 12.27 20.07 -25.99
N GLU A 148 11.38 19.78 -26.91
CA GLU A 148 10.66 18.50 -26.94
C GLU A 148 11.65 17.33 -27.05
N GLN A 149 11.49 16.36 -26.16
CA GLN A 149 12.20 15.10 -26.26
C GLN A 149 11.58 14.30 -27.42
N SER A 150 12.45 13.69 -28.21
CA SER A 150 11.97 12.80 -29.28
C SER A 150 11.32 11.58 -28.66
N GLU A 151 10.02 11.43 -28.88
CA GLU A 151 9.33 10.20 -28.50
C GLU A 151 9.85 9.01 -29.32
N ALA A 152 9.89 7.84 -28.68
CA ALA A 152 10.23 6.62 -29.39
C ALA A 152 9.20 6.36 -30.51
N PRO A 153 9.62 5.95 -31.70
CA PRO A 153 8.71 5.74 -32.84
C PRO A 153 7.55 4.76 -32.56
N PHE A 154 7.70 3.93 -31.54
CA PHE A 154 6.69 2.94 -31.13
C PHE A 154 5.82 3.42 -29.94
N ALA A 155 6.02 4.63 -29.42
CA ALA A 155 5.30 5.10 -28.21
C ALA A 155 3.77 5.06 -28.37
N HIS A 156 3.29 5.35 -29.58
CA HIS A 156 1.85 5.33 -29.93
C HIS A 156 1.52 4.24 -30.97
N ALA A 157 2.33 3.20 -31.07
CA ALA A 157 2.01 2.08 -31.92
C ALA A 157 0.81 1.30 -31.37
N HIS A 158 -0.11 0.92 -32.24
CA HIS A 158 -1.20 0.03 -31.84
C HIS A 158 -0.64 -1.37 -31.56
N VAL A 159 -0.78 -1.82 -30.31
CA VAL A 159 -0.31 -3.12 -29.84
C VAL A 159 -1.50 -3.90 -29.26
N PRO A 160 -1.92 -5.00 -29.91
CA PRO A 160 -3.04 -5.79 -29.43
C PRO A 160 -2.86 -6.30 -28.00
N VAL A 161 -3.95 -6.39 -27.24
CA VAL A 161 -3.95 -6.84 -25.83
C VAL A 161 -3.20 -8.15 -25.64
N GLU A 162 -3.36 -9.13 -26.53
CA GLU A 162 -2.68 -10.43 -26.39
C GLU A 162 -1.15 -10.31 -26.56
N ALA A 163 -0.67 -9.39 -27.38
CA ALA A 163 0.76 -9.11 -27.48
C ALA A 163 1.29 -8.41 -26.23
N GLN A 164 0.52 -7.48 -25.68
CA GLN A 164 0.87 -6.82 -24.40
C GLN A 164 0.90 -7.82 -23.24
N LYS A 165 -0.04 -8.77 -23.16
CA LYS A 165 -0.02 -9.85 -22.15
C LYS A 165 1.24 -10.72 -22.27
N ALA A 166 1.60 -11.11 -23.49
CA ALA A 166 2.81 -11.91 -23.71
C ALA A 166 4.05 -11.13 -23.26
N LEU A 167 4.16 -9.85 -23.65
CA LEU A 167 5.24 -8.97 -23.23
C LEU A 167 5.29 -8.82 -21.70
N SER A 168 4.14 -8.66 -21.04
CA SER A 168 4.06 -8.55 -19.57
C SER A 168 4.65 -9.78 -18.88
N LEU A 169 4.33 -10.99 -19.34
CA LEU A 169 4.89 -12.22 -18.79
C LEU A 169 6.41 -12.31 -19.03
N ASP A 170 6.88 -11.83 -20.16
CA ASP A 170 8.33 -11.80 -20.45
C ASP A 170 9.06 -10.74 -19.61
N LEU A 171 8.43 -9.58 -19.37
CA LEU A 171 8.96 -8.56 -18.47
C LEU A 171 9.03 -9.07 -17.01
N MET A 172 7.99 -9.74 -16.52
CA MET A 172 7.99 -10.35 -15.19
C MET A 172 9.18 -11.32 -15.03
N LYS A 173 9.43 -12.20 -16.02
CA LYS A 173 10.58 -13.09 -16.00
C LYS A 173 11.91 -12.33 -16.11
N LEU A 174 11.98 -11.29 -16.94
CA LEU A 174 13.18 -10.48 -17.13
C LEU A 174 13.64 -9.82 -15.82
N VAL A 175 12.70 -9.34 -15.00
CA VAL A 175 12.99 -8.76 -13.68
C VAL A 175 13.17 -9.81 -12.57
N GLY A 176 13.06 -11.10 -12.89
CA GLY A 176 13.39 -12.20 -11.98
C GLY A 176 12.20 -12.82 -11.24
N LEU A 177 10.96 -12.52 -11.64
CA LEU A 177 9.78 -13.17 -11.05
C LEU A 177 9.59 -14.57 -11.61
N ASP A 178 9.30 -15.53 -10.73
CA ASP A 178 8.86 -16.86 -11.10
C ASP A 178 7.33 -16.88 -11.26
N LEU A 179 6.84 -17.34 -12.41
CA LEU A 179 5.41 -17.46 -12.67
C LEU A 179 4.76 -18.62 -11.91
N ALA A 180 5.53 -19.43 -11.17
CA ALA A 180 4.99 -20.39 -10.21
C ALA A 180 4.47 -19.69 -8.94
N ASP A 181 5.12 -18.58 -8.55
CA ASP A 181 4.82 -17.81 -7.34
C ASP A 181 4.03 -16.52 -7.63
N THR A 182 3.85 -16.19 -8.91
CA THR A 182 3.24 -14.93 -9.32
C THR A 182 2.23 -15.11 -10.44
N THR A 183 1.07 -14.47 -10.32
CA THR A 183 0.05 -14.47 -11.38
C THR A 183 -0.20 -13.06 -11.90
N LEU A 184 -0.68 -12.98 -13.16
CA LEU A 184 -1.07 -11.74 -13.81
C LEU A 184 -2.58 -11.70 -14.05
N ALA A 185 -3.25 -10.64 -13.60
CA ALA A 185 -4.66 -10.37 -13.82
C ALA A 185 -4.88 -9.02 -14.52
N VAL A 186 -6.11 -8.75 -14.94
CA VAL A 186 -6.51 -7.48 -15.56
C VAL A 186 -7.49 -6.75 -14.66
N THR A 187 -7.22 -5.48 -14.38
CA THR A 187 -8.07 -4.60 -13.57
C THR A 187 -8.07 -3.17 -14.12
N GLU A 188 -8.93 -2.31 -13.58
CA GLU A 188 -9.02 -0.90 -13.98
C GLU A 188 -7.82 -0.06 -13.51
N HIS A 189 -7.16 -0.48 -12.45
CA HIS A 189 -5.97 0.17 -11.92
C HIS A 189 -4.93 -0.91 -11.63
N PRO A 190 -3.69 -0.77 -12.13
CA PRO A 190 -2.61 -1.67 -11.78
C PRO A 190 -2.39 -1.72 -10.26
N PHE A 191 -2.14 -2.89 -9.72
CA PHE A 191 -1.71 -3.09 -8.33
C PHE A 191 -1.09 -4.47 -8.16
N SER A 192 -0.34 -4.63 -7.08
CA SER A 192 0.18 -5.92 -6.62
C SER A 192 -0.28 -6.21 -5.20
N GLU A 193 -0.37 -7.48 -4.86
CA GLU A 193 -0.78 -7.95 -3.53
C GLU A 193 -0.01 -9.21 -3.16
N GLY A 194 0.64 -9.19 -1.99
CA GLY A 194 1.21 -10.37 -1.35
C GLY A 194 0.15 -11.08 -0.51
N PHE A 195 -0.17 -12.32 -0.85
CA PHE A 195 -1.17 -13.11 -0.12
C PHE A 195 -0.56 -14.00 0.94
N ALA A 196 0.64 -14.46 0.72
CA ALA A 196 1.42 -15.28 1.63
C ALA A 196 2.86 -15.39 1.12
N THR A 197 3.74 -15.95 1.93
CA THR A 197 5.10 -16.33 1.48
C THR A 197 5.03 -17.22 0.24
N GLY A 198 5.57 -16.74 -0.88
CA GLY A 198 5.54 -17.46 -2.18
C GLY A 198 4.23 -17.37 -2.97
N ASP A 199 3.32 -16.45 -2.61
CA ASP A 199 2.12 -16.12 -3.42
C ASP A 199 1.95 -14.60 -3.48
N ALA A 200 2.39 -13.99 -4.57
CA ALA A 200 2.13 -12.59 -4.87
C ALA A 200 1.45 -12.45 -6.24
N ARG A 201 0.59 -11.43 -6.39
CA ARG A 201 -0.26 -11.28 -7.57
C ARG A 201 -0.18 -9.89 -8.11
N ILE A 202 -0.01 -9.78 -9.43
CA ILE A 202 0.04 -8.53 -10.18
C ILE A 202 -1.26 -8.38 -10.97
N ALA A 203 -1.82 -7.20 -10.94
CA ALA A 203 -2.91 -6.79 -11.80
C ALA A 203 -2.46 -5.58 -12.65
N THR A 204 -2.86 -5.54 -13.92
CA THR A 204 -2.52 -4.46 -14.84
C THR A 204 -3.72 -4.08 -15.69
N HIS A 205 -3.58 -3.00 -16.47
CA HIS A 205 -4.53 -2.58 -17.49
C HIS A 205 -3.83 -2.47 -18.84
N PHE A 206 -4.55 -2.76 -19.93
CA PHE A 206 -4.02 -2.71 -21.29
C PHE A 206 -4.72 -1.63 -22.10
N TYR A 207 -3.92 -0.74 -22.71
CA TYR A 207 -4.37 0.24 -23.69
C TYR A 207 -3.70 -0.07 -25.02
N GLU A 208 -4.51 -0.38 -26.06
CA GLU A 208 -3.97 -0.81 -27.36
C GLU A 208 -3.16 0.28 -28.07
N ASP A 209 -3.43 1.55 -27.77
CA ASP A 209 -2.74 2.71 -28.35
C ASP A 209 -1.72 3.34 -27.38
N ASP A 210 -1.48 2.72 -26.21
CA ASP A 210 -0.48 3.12 -25.22
C ASP A 210 0.11 1.90 -24.50
N ALA A 211 0.83 1.08 -25.22
CA ALA A 211 1.45 -0.11 -24.66
C ALA A 211 2.57 0.20 -23.65
N LEU A 212 3.17 1.39 -23.70
CA LEU A 212 4.18 1.80 -22.72
C LEU A 212 3.60 1.96 -21.32
N SER A 213 2.36 2.41 -21.19
CA SER A 213 1.66 2.46 -19.91
C SER A 213 1.65 1.09 -19.22
N ASN A 214 1.35 0.01 -19.97
CA ASN A 214 1.43 -1.36 -19.42
C ASN A 214 2.87 -1.77 -19.07
N VAL A 215 3.85 -1.44 -19.91
CA VAL A 215 5.27 -1.78 -19.63
C VAL A 215 5.72 -1.18 -18.30
N PHE A 216 5.48 0.11 -18.08
CA PHE A 216 5.83 0.79 -16.84
C PHE A 216 5.04 0.24 -15.65
N SER A 217 3.75 -0.01 -15.81
CA SER A 217 2.92 -0.61 -14.75
C SER A 217 3.44 -1.98 -14.33
N ILE A 218 3.77 -2.86 -15.27
CA ILE A 218 4.30 -4.20 -14.97
C ILE A 218 5.63 -4.12 -14.23
N VAL A 219 6.54 -3.25 -14.63
CA VAL A 219 7.84 -3.10 -13.97
C VAL A 219 7.67 -2.53 -12.56
N HIS A 220 6.79 -1.55 -12.39
CA HIS A 220 6.42 -0.97 -11.10
C HIS A 220 5.85 -2.03 -10.17
N GLU A 221 4.78 -2.74 -10.59
CA GLU A 221 4.16 -3.78 -9.77
C GLU A 221 5.08 -4.97 -9.49
N ALA A 222 6.00 -5.26 -10.41
CA ALA A 222 7.03 -6.27 -10.19
C ALA A 222 8.01 -5.87 -9.07
N GLY A 223 8.34 -4.58 -8.93
CA GLY A 223 9.14 -4.08 -7.82
C GLY A 223 8.50 -4.38 -6.46
N HIS A 224 7.23 -4.04 -6.28
CA HIS A 224 6.45 -4.40 -5.10
C HIS A 224 6.41 -5.91 -4.86
N THR A 225 6.17 -6.68 -5.93
CA THR A 225 6.09 -8.15 -5.88
C THR A 225 7.41 -8.79 -5.45
N ILE A 226 8.55 -8.34 -5.98
CA ILE A 226 9.88 -8.81 -5.59
C ILE A 226 10.15 -8.52 -4.11
N TYR A 227 9.72 -7.36 -3.62
CA TYR A 227 9.86 -7.00 -2.23
C TYR A 227 9.06 -7.95 -1.32
N GLU A 228 7.79 -8.21 -1.62
CA GLU A 228 6.94 -9.13 -0.87
C GLU A 228 7.49 -10.57 -0.88
N LEU A 229 7.87 -11.08 -2.04
CA LEU A 229 8.47 -12.42 -2.18
C LEU A 229 9.86 -12.53 -1.53
N GLY A 230 10.56 -11.40 -1.35
CA GLY A 230 11.85 -11.31 -0.68
C GLY A 230 11.77 -11.33 0.86
N VAL A 231 10.59 -11.27 1.45
CA VAL A 231 10.41 -11.36 2.90
C VAL A 231 10.85 -12.74 3.39
N ASN A 232 11.59 -12.75 4.52
CA ASN A 232 12.12 -14.00 5.07
C ASN A 232 10.99 -15.00 5.39
N PRO A 233 11.01 -16.21 4.83
CA PRO A 233 9.99 -17.23 5.09
C PRO A 233 9.82 -17.61 6.58
N ALA A 234 10.82 -17.36 7.41
CA ALA A 234 10.71 -17.53 8.85
C ALA A 234 9.64 -16.65 9.51
N TYR A 235 9.21 -15.57 8.83
CA TYR A 235 8.17 -14.66 9.30
C TYR A 235 6.76 -15.08 8.87
N ALA A 236 6.63 -16.14 8.08
CA ALA A 236 5.32 -16.64 7.66
C ALA A 236 4.40 -16.88 8.86
N PHE A 237 3.15 -16.43 8.77
CA PHE A 237 2.13 -16.50 9.82
C PHE A 237 2.47 -15.74 11.11
N THR A 238 3.43 -14.82 11.07
CA THR A 238 3.73 -13.90 12.18
C THR A 238 3.26 -12.47 11.85
N SER A 239 3.31 -11.58 12.82
CA SER A 239 3.03 -10.15 12.60
C SER A 239 4.16 -9.42 11.84
N LEU A 240 5.23 -10.10 11.49
CA LEU A 240 6.35 -9.59 10.71
C LEU A 240 6.31 -10.05 9.24
N GLU A 241 5.28 -10.81 8.84
CA GLU A 241 5.05 -11.17 7.44
C GLU A 241 4.63 -9.96 6.63
N GLY A 242 5.10 -9.87 5.38
CA GLY A 242 4.81 -8.76 4.46
C GLY A 242 5.80 -7.60 4.52
N GLY A 243 5.52 -6.56 3.74
CA GLY A 243 6.33 -5.35 3.65
C GLY A 243 6.33 -4.53 4.96
N THR A 244 7.45 -3.86 5.23
CA THR A 244 7.64 -3.12 6.49
C THR A 244 6.81 -1.83 6.56
N SER A 245 6.78 -1.06 5.47
CA SER A 245 6.08 0.23 5.39
C SER A 245 5.80 0.62 3.95
N MET A 246 4.88 1.54 3.74
CA MET A 246 4.55 2.03 2.41
C MET A 246 5.70 2.80 1.77
N GLY A 247 6.48 3.57 2.55
CA GLY A 247 7.65 4.28 2.02
C GLY A 247 8.72 3.34 1.49
N ILE A 248 8.99 2.23 2.19
CA ILE A 248 9.91 1.21 1.69
C ILE A 248 9.31 0.47 0.49
N HIS A 249 8.01 0.16 0.52
CA HIS A 249 7.31 -0.52 -0.57
C HIS A 249 7.40 0.30 -1.87
N GLU A 250 7.07 1.60 -1.81
CA GLU A 250 7.16 2.51 -2.95
C GLU A 250 8.59 2.75 -3.43
N SER A 251 9.59 2.58 -2.58
CA SER A 251 10.99 2.70 -2.97
C SER A 251 11.50 1.53 -3.83
N GLN A 252 10.74 0.45 -3.92
CA GLN A 252 11.09 -0.75 -4.68
C GLN A 252 10.45 -0.78 -6.09
N SER A 253 9.52 0.11 -6.34
CA SER A 253 8.76 0.19 -7.60
C SER A 253 9.32 1.16 -8.63
#